data_71f2585c39119ac69a2e3827a256f6a7
#
_entry.id   71f2585c39119ac69a2e3827a256f6a7
#
_cell.length_a   1.000
_cell.length_b   1.000
_cell.length_c   1.000
_cell.angle_alpha   90.00
_cell.angle_beta   90.00
_cell.angle_gamma   90.00
#
_symmetry.space_group_name_H-M   'P 1'
#
loop_
_entity.id
_entity.type
_entity.pdbx_description
1 polymer ?
#
loop_
_entity_poly.entity_id
_entity_poly.type
_entity_poly.pdbx_seq_one_letter_code
_entity_poly.pdbx_strand_id
1 'polypeptide(L)'
;ILLLGATGSIGKSVLSVINENKSELNLFGISLNNNINEATKIINEFEPSFIYIEDTAALEDFINHNQSKDIIHVNGDGELKDLINHHDIDIIISAISGFAGLKATHLAASSGKKILLANKESIVAGGDLILPLAKESNSEIIPIDSEHNAIFQCLSGEKGIDDVKRITITASGGPFINKKLIDLKN
;
A
#
# COMPACT_ATOMS: atom_id res chain seq x y z
N ILE A 1 11.95 -2.26 2.34
CA ILE A 1 10.56 -1.91 1.99
C ILE A 1 9.88 -3.08 1.30
N LEU A 2 8.65 -3.39 1.68
CA LEU A 2 7.73 -4.23 0.92
C LEU A 2 6.68 -3.34 0.25
N LEU A 3 6.58 -3.38 -1.10
CA LEU A 3 5.62 -2.61 -1.87
C LEU A 3 4.47 -3.50 -2.36
N LEU A 4 3.32 -3.40 -1.74
CA LEU A 4 2.10 -4.10 -2.12
C LEU A 4 1.37 -3.32 -3.21
N GLY A 5 1.21 -3.90 -4.41
CA GLY A 5 0.61 -3.25 -5.56
C GLY A 5 1.60 -2.44 -6.42
N ALA A 6 2.80 -2.96 -6.62
CA ALA A 6 3.91 -2.27 -7.29
C ALA A 6 3.62 -1.79 -8.72
N THR A 7 2.75 -2.49 -9.45
CA THR A 7 2.43 -2.16 -10.86
C THR A 7 1.32 -1.11 -11.03
N GLY A 8 0.71 -0.67 -9.91
CA GLY A 8 -0.31 0.38 -9.91
C GLY A 8 0.28 1.80 -10.00
N SER A 9 -0.59 2.82 -10.11
CA SER A 9 -0.16 4.23 -10.22
C SER A 9 0.61 4.71 -8.98
N ILE A 10 0.12 4.41 -7.79
CA ILE A 10 0.81 4.73 -6.53
C ILE A 10 2.12 3.94 -6.42
N GLY A 11 2.10 2.64 -6.79
CA GLY A 11 3.31 1.82 -6.84
C GLY A 11 4.42 2.46 -7.67
N LYS A 12 4.10 2.98 -8.84
CA LYS A 12 5.06 3.69 -9.71
C LYS A 12 5.62 4.97 -9.06
N SER A 13 4.78 5.73 -8.38
CA SER A 13 5.23 6.92 -7.63
C SER A 13 6.19 6.54 -6.49
N VAL A 14 5.89 5.46 -5.77
CA VAL A 14 6.77 4.92 -4.73
C VAL A 14 8.11 4.48 -5.31
N LEU A 15 8.10 3.76 -6.44
CA LEU A 15 9.32 3.32 -7.12
C LEU A 15 10.21 4.50 -7.55
N SER A 16 9.60 5.61 -8.02
CA SER A 16 10.34 6.84 -8.32
C SER A 16 11.06 7.39 -7.08
N VAL A 17 10.36 7.45 -5.94
CA VAL A 17 10.95 7.90 -4.66
C VAL A 17 12.09 6.98 -4.22
N ILE A 18 11.92 5.66 -4.30
CA ILE A 18 12.97 4.70 -3.96
C ILE A 18 14.17 4.88 -4.89
N ASN A 19 13.94 5.08 -6.18
CA ASN A 19 15.00 5.26 -7.17
C ASN A 19 15.85 6.52 -6.91
N GLU A 20 15.22 7.59 -6.44
CA GLU A 20 15.91 8.83 -6.06
C GLU A 20 16.66 8.72 -4.72
N ASN A 21 16.36 7.71 -3.90
CA ASN A 21 16.90 7.54 -2.55
C ASN A 21 17.47 6.12 -2.31
N LYS A 22 18.09 5.51 -3.32
CA LYS A 22 18.64 4.13 -3.25
C LYS A 22 19.71 3.91 -2.16
N SER A 23 20.34 4.97 -1.68
CA SER A 23 21.31 4.87 -0.57
C SER A 23 20.64 4.62 0.80
N GLU A 24 19.37 4.97 0.94
CA GLU A 24 18.62 4.89 2.19
C GLU A 24 17.45 3.91 2.13
N LEU A 25 16.86 3.72 0.94
CA LEU A 25 15.68 2.92 0.72
C LEU A 25 15.98 1.70 -0.14
N ASN A 26 15.73 0.52 0.41
CA ASN A 26 15.88 -0.75 -0.30
C ASN A 26 14.52 -1.39 -0.58
N LEU A 27 14.24 -1.73 -1.84
CA LEU A 27 13.04 -2.46 -2.25
C LEU A 27 13.28 -3.96 -2.05
N PHE A 28 12.89 -4.48 -0.89
CA PHE A 28 13.08 -5.88 -0.53
C PHE A 28 12.12 -6.82 -1.26
N GLY A 29 10.86 -6.41 -1.40
CA GLY A 29 9.85 -7.22 -2.07
C GLY A 29 8.76 -6.40 -2.72
N ILE A 30 8.11 -7.01 -3.71
CA ILE A 30 6.96 -6.43 -4.41
C ILE A 30 5.78 -7.40 -4.45
N SER A 31 4.57 -6.86 -4.51
CA SER A 31 3.40 -7.64 -4.90
C SER A 31 2.68 -7.05 -6.11
N LEU A 32 2.06 -7.92 -6.89
CA LEU A 32 1.22 -7.56 -8.02
C LEU A 32 0.13 -8.61 -8.24
N ASN A 33 -0.87 -8.28 -9.06
CA ASN A 33 -1.87 -9.25 -9.47
C ASN A 33 -1.33 -10.09 -10.66
N ASN A 34 -1.26 -9.52 -11.86
CA ASN A 34 -0.92 -10.26 -13.08
C ASN A 34 -0.10 -9.48 -14.12
N ASN A 35 0.31 -8.25 -13.85
CA ASN A 35 1.06 -7.44 -14.82
C ASN A 35 2.54 -7.81 -14.84
N ILE A 36 2.88 -8.97 -15.42
CA ILE A 36 4.23 -9.52 -15.48
C ILE A 36 5.19 -8.63 -16.27
N ASN A 37 4.73 -8.00 -17.33
CA ASN A 37 5.58 -7.10 -18.13
C ASN A 37 6.13 -5.92 -17.32
N GLU A 38 5.29 -5.32 -16.48
CA GLU A 38 5.71 -4.24 -15.62
C GLU A 38 6.55 -4.75 -14.44
N ALA A 39 6.19 -5.90 -13.88
CA ALA A 39 6.98 -6.56 -12.84
C ALA A 39 8.41 -6.84 -13.30
N THR A 40 8.60 -7.33 -14.53
CA THR A 40 9.94 -7.60 -15.09
C THR A 40 10.80 -6.34 -15.19
N LYS A 41 10.21 -5.18 -15.52
CA LYS A 41 10.95 -3.91 -15.51
C LYS A 41 11.39 -3.53 -14.10
N ILE A 42 10.49 -3.63 -13.13
CA ILE A 42 10.78 -3.34 -11.72
C ILE A 42 11.90 -4.25 -11.21
N ILE A 43 11.81 -5.54 -11.50
CA ILE A 43 12.83 -6.53 -11.12
C ILE A 43 14.19 -6.19 -11.72
N ASN A 44 14.24 -5.77 -12.98
CA ASN A 44 15.50 -5.42 -13.65
C ASN A 44 16.15 -4.16 -13.08
N GLU A 45 15.36 -3.23 -12.56
CA GLU A 45 15.81 -1.93 -12.08
C GLU A 45 16.15 -1.92 -10.58
N PHE A 46 15.37 -2.66 -9.77
CA PHE A 46 15.43 -2.62 -8.31
C PHE A 46 15.94 -3.92 -7.66
N GLU A 47 15.99 -5.02 -8.40
CA GLU A 47 16.47 -6.33 -7.95
C GLU A 47 15.89 -6.80 -6.60
N PRO A 48 14.55 -6.78 -6.41
CA PRO A 48 13.95 -7.21 -5.16
C PRO A 48 14.23 -8.68 -4.89
N SER A 49 14.40 -9.03 -3.61
CA SER A 49 14.60 -10.43 -3.19
C SER A 49 13.34 -11.28 -3.32
N PHE A 50 12.17 -10.67 -3.21
CA PHE A 50 10.87 -11.37 -3.23
C PHE A 50 9.89 -10.75 -4.21
N ILE A 51 9.11 -11.63 -4.86
CA ILE A 51 7.96 -11.24 -5.66
C ILE A 51 6.75 -12.08 -5.28
N TYR A 52 5.65 -11.42 -4.92
CA TYR A 52 4.35 -12.03 -4.71
C TYR A 52 3.44 -11.77 -5.90
N ILE A 53 2.93 -12.82 -6.53
CA ILE A 53 2.01 -12.74 -7.67
C ILE A 53 0.69 -13.41 -7.27
N GLU A 54 -0.40 -12.62 -7.22
CA GLU A 54 -1.71 -13.11 -6.77
C GLU A 54 -2.34 -14.08 -7.77
N ASP A 55 -2.24 -13.78 -9.07
CA ASP A 55 -2.80 -14.62 -10.14
C ASP A 55 -1.90 -15.82 -10.42
N THR A 56 -2.42 -17.03 -10.24
CA THR A 56 -1.65 -18.28 -10.39
C THR A 56 -1.17 -18.52 -11.82
N ALA A 57 -1.98 -18.16 -12.83
CA ALA A 57 -1.58 -18.34 -14.22
C ALA A 57 -0.44 -17.36 -14.60
N ALA A 58 -0.52 -16.13 -14.08
CA ALA A 58 0.55 -15.16 -14.24
C ALA A 58 1.84 -15.58 -13.51
N LEU A 59 1.72 -16.21 -12.35
CA LEU A 59 2.87 -16.78 -11.65
C LEU A 59 3.54 -17.90 -12.46
N GLU A 60 2.77 -18.82 -13.00
CA GLU A 60 3.30 -19.90 -13.87
C GLU A 60 4.01 -19.33 -15.10
N ASP A 61 3.42 -18.32 -15.75
CA ASP A 61 4.04 -17.62 -16.88
C ASP A 61 5.35 -16.93 -16.48
N PHE A 62 5.35 -16.26 -15.33
CA PHE A 62 6.54 -15.61 -14.79
C PHE A 62 7.68 -16.61 -14.53
N ILE A 63 7.41 -17.74 -13.88
CA ILE A 63 8.40 -18.78 -13.60
C ILE A 63 8.99 -19.33 -14.89
N ASN A 64 8.18 -19.60 -15.89
CA ASN A 64 8.62 -20.15 -17.17
C ASN A 64 9.57 -19.22 -17.94
N HIS A 65 9.40 -17.91 -17.81
CA HIS A 65 10.16 -16.90 -18.57
C HIS A 65 11.33 -16.28 -17.77
N ASN A 66 11.39 -16.47 -16.44
CA ASN A 66 12.38 -15.81 -15.57
C ASN A 66 13.25 -16.79 -14.78
N GLN A 67 13.60 -17.95 -15.33
CA GLN A 67 14.34 -19.03 -14.66
C GLN A 67 15.77 -18.67 -14.19
N SER A 68 16.29 -17.51 -14.51
CA SER A 68 17.71 -17.15 -14.28
C SER A 68 17.94 -16.12 -13.16
N LYS A 69 16.92 -15.76 -12.37
CA LYS A 69 17.07 -14.79 -11.29
C LYS A 69 16.87 -15.44 -9.92
N ASP A 70 17.76 -15.13 -8.99
CA ASP A 70 17.67 -15.54 -7.58
C ASP A 70 16.58 -14.76 -6.83
N ILE A 71 15.36 -14.74 -7.39
CA ILE A 71 14.21 -14.09 -6.78
C ILE A 71 13.27 -15.15 -6.26
N ILE A 72 12.93 -15.04 -4.98
CA ILE A 72 11.95 -15.91 -4.35
C ILE A 72 10.55 -15.44 -4.78
N HIS A 73 9.85 -16.29 -5.55
CA HIS A 73 8.49 -16.05 -5.97
C HIS A 73 7.51 -16.82 -5.09
N VAL A 74 6.49 -16.15 -4.63
CA VAL A 74 5.49 -16.66 -3.68
C VAL A 74 4.07 -16.34 -4.13
N ASN A 75 3.14 -17.19 -3.73
CA ASN A 75 1.69 -17.04 -3.97
C ASN A 75 0.94 -17.74 -2.85
N GLY A 76 -0.22 -17.21 -2.52
CA GLY A 76 -1.08 -17.75 -1.46
C GLY A 76 -1.02 -16.94 -0.17
N ASP A 77 -2.00 -17.20 0.68
CA ASP A 77 -2.23 -16.39 1.89
C ASP A 77 -1.16 -16.60 2.96
N GLY A 78 -0.64 -17.81 3.07
CA GLY A 78 0.42 -18.16 4.01
C GLY A 78 1.71 -17.45 3.66
N GLU A 79 2.10 -17.54 2.40
CA GLU A 79 3.32 -16.95 1.86
C GLU A 79 3.28 -15.42 1.88
N LEU A 80 2.12 -14.80 1.61
CA LEU A 80 1.96 -13.36 1.76
C LEU A 80 2.15 -12.92 3.22
N LYS A 81 1.60 -13.68 4.16
CA LYS A 81 1.76 -13.42 5.60
C LYS A 81 3.23 -13.57 6.02
N ASP A 82 3.91 -14.60 5.56
CA ASP A 82 5.31 -14.83 5.87
C ASP A 82 6.19 -13.72 5.28
N LEU A 83 5.93 -13.31 4.05
CA LEU A 83 6.63 -12.18 3.43
C LEU A 83 6.40 -10.87 4.22
N ILE A 84 5.17 -10.55 4.58
CA ILE A 84 4.83 -9.37 5.38
C ILE A 84 5.58 -9.36 6.72
N ASN A 85 5.77 -10.53 7.35
CA ASN A 85 6.45 -10.67 8.64
C ASN A 85 7.99 -10.82 8.52
N HIS A 86 8.54 -10.82 7.30
CA HIS A 86 9.98 -11.00 7.13
C HIS A 86 10.79 -9.93 7.88
N HIS A 87 11.85 -10.35 8.57
CA HIS A 87 12.63 -9.49 9.48
C HIS A 87 13.35 -8.33 8.79
N ASP A 88 13.71 -8.48 7.51
CA ASP A 88 14.36 -7.42 6.72
C ASP A 88 13.39 -6.36 6.17
N ILE A 89 12.11 -6.46 6.51
CA ILE A 89 11.11 -5.47 6.12
C ILE A 89 10.79 -4.57 7.31
N ASP A 90 11.11 -3.29 7.22
CA ASP A 90 10.78 -2.27 8.20
C ASP A 90 9.47 -1.54 7.84
N ILE A 91 9.26 -1.32 6.54
CA ILE A 91 8.18 -0.52 6.00
C ILE A 91 7.38 -1.32 4.98
N ILE A 92 6.07 -1.33 5.14
CA ILE A 92 5.12 -1.90 4.19
C ILE A 92 4.34 -0.75 3.54
N ILE A 93 4.32 -0.71 2.22
CA ILE A 93 3.54 0.27 1.48
C ILE A 93 2.32 -0.44 0.89
N SER A 94 1.13 -0.11 1.38
CA SER A 94 -0.13 -0.71 0.92
C SER A 94 -0.75 0.16 -0.18
N ALA A 95 -0.47 -0.22 -1.44
CA ALA A 95 -0.87 0.51 -2.65
C ALA A 95 -1.75 -0.32 -3.61
N ILE A 96 -2.33 -1.43 -3.14
CA ILE A 96 -3.32 -2.20 -3.90
C ILE A 96 -4.64 -1.44 -3.90
N SER A 97 -5.14 -1.06 -5.07
CA SER A 97 -6.36 -0.26 -5.19
C SER A 97 -7.63 -1.05 -4.88
N GLY A 98 -8.63 -0.38 -4.31
CA GLY A 98 -9.97 -0.92 -4.07
C GLY A 98 -10.01 -1.99 -2.97
N PHE A 99 -11.11 -2.75 -2.94
CA PHE A 99 -11.36 -3.78 -1.93
C PHE A 99 -10.34 -4.93 -1.95
N ALA A 100 -9.70 -5.18 -3.09
CA ALA A 100 -8.66 -6.21 -3.22
C ALA A 100 -7.47 -6.00 -2.26
N GLY A 101 -7.20 -4.76 -1.85
CA GLY A 101 -6.14 -4.45 -0.90
C GLY A 101 -6.48 -4.73 0.56
N LEU A 102 -7.74 -5.00 0.90
CA LEU A 102 -8.20 -5.17 2.29
C LEU A 102 -7.44 -6.28 3.02
N LYS A 103 -7.31 -7.45 2.40
CA LYS A 103 -6.62 -8.61 2.98
C LYS A 103 -5.15 -8.31 3.28
N ALA A 104 -4.44 -7.76 2.30
CA ALA A 104 -3.02 -7.42 2.46
C ALA A 104 -2.82 -6.33 3.53
N THR A 105 -3.70 -5.32 3.59
CA THR A 105 -3.68 -4.28 4.62
C THR A 105 -3.97 -4.86 6.01
N HIS A 106 -4.92 -5.78 6.13
CA HIS A 106 -5.21 -6.48 7.40
C HIS A 106 -4.01 -7.30 7.88
N LEU A 107 -3.37 -8.07 6.99
CA LEU A 107 -2.15 -8.80 7.32
C LEU A 107 -1.01 -7.85 7.74
N ALA A 108 -0.82 -6.75 7.00
CA ALA A 108 0.17 -5.75 7.37
C ALA A 108 -0.11 -5.15 8.76
N ALA A 109 -1.38 -4.87 9.10
CA ALA A 109 -1.77 -4.35 10.41
C ALA A 109 -1.38 -5.27 11.59
N SER A 110 -1.24 -6.58 11.35
CA SER A 110 -0.83 -7.54 12.37
C SER A 110 0.69 -7.71 12.52
N SER A 111 1.50 -7.02 11.73
CA SER A 111 2.94 -7.28 11.62
C SER A 111 3.84 -6.55 12.62
N GLY A 112 3.32 -5.55 13.33
CA GLY A 112 4.13 -4.67 14.20
C GLY A 112 5.04 -3.70 13.44
N LYS A 113 4.82 -3.53 12.12
CA LYS A 113 5.67 -2.70 11.25
C LYS A 113 5.04 -1.34 10.93
N LYS A 114 5.85 -0.46 10.33
CA LYS A 114 5.36 0.80 9.76
C LYS A 114 4.64 0.55 8.44
N ILE A 115 3.40 1.03 8.34
CA ILE A 115 2.52 0.84 7.17
C ILE A 115 2.21 2.20 6.56
N LEU A 116 2.70 2.44 5.35
CA LEU A 116 2.32 3.60 4.54
C LEU A 116 1.08 3.21 3.72
N LEU A 117 -0.08 3.74 4.11
CA LEU A 117 -1.37 3.32 3.58
C LEU A 117 -1.89 4.27 2.51
N ALA A 118 -1.90 3.82 1.26
CA ALA A 118 -2.54 4.50 0.14
C ALA A 118 -3.97 3.98 -0.13
N ASN A 119 -4.25 2.74 0.28
CA ASN A 119 -5.56 2.08 0.10
C ASN A 119 -6.55 2.53 1.17
N LYS A 120 -7.22 3.65 0.95
CA LYS A 120 -8.26 4.18 1.86
C LYS A 120 -9.51 3.28 1.91
N GLU A 121 -9.79 2.54 0.85
CA GLU A 121 -10.92 1.63 0.77
C GLU A 121 -10.83 0.53 1.84
N SER A 122 -9.64 0.09 2.20
CA SER A 122 -9.44 -0.88 3.28
C SER A 122 -9.87 -0.33 4.65
N ILE A 123 -9.64 0.96 4.91
CA ILE A 123 -10.10 1.58 6.16
C ILE A 123 -11.61 1.85 6.13
N VAL A 124 -12.16 2.25 4.99
CA VAL A 124 -13.61 2.44 4.84
C VAL A 124 -14.38 1.12 5.03
N ALA A 125 -13.84 0.03 4.48
CA ALA A 125 -14.51 -1.28 4.52
C ALA A 125 -14.21 -2.11 5.78
N GLY A 126 -13.02 -1.97 6.36
CA GLY A 126 -12.53 -2.82 7.43
C GLY A 126 -11.81 -2.09 8.57
N GLY A 127 -12.00 -0.78 8.69
CA GLY A 127 -11.33 0.04 9.72
C GLY A 127 -11.57 -0.43 11.15
N ASP A 128 -12.78 -0.89 11.44
CA ASP A 128 -13.14 -1.44 12.75
C ASP A 128 -12.37 -2.72 13.12
N LEU A 129 -11.80 -3.41 12.15
CA LEU A 129 -10.94 -4.58 12.34
C LEU A 129 -9.45 -4.20 12.27
N ILE A 130 -9.08 -3.37 11.30
CA ILE A 130 -7.68 -3.04 11.00
C ILE A 130 -7.07 -2.14 12.08
N LEU A 131 -7.78 -1.10 12.52
CA LEU A 131 -7.22 -0.12 13.46
C LEU A 131 -6.98 -0.69 14.86
N PRO A 132 -7.91 -1.47 15.48
CA PRO A 132 -7.62 -2.16 16.72
C PRO A 132 -6.47 -3.16 16.60
N LEU A 133 -6.45 -3.96 15.51
CA LEU A 133 -5.39 -4.93 15.26
C LEU A 133 -4.03 -4.27 15.14
N ALA A 134 -3.91 -3.16 14.41
CA ALA A 134 -2.67 -2.39 14.31
C ALA A 134 -2.20 -1.89 15.66
N LYS A 135 -3.14 -1.40 16.50
CA LYS A 135 -2.83 -0.95 17.86
C LYS A 135 -2.33 -2.10 18.73
N GLU A 136 -2.98 -3.24 18.70
CA GLU A 136 -2.59 -4.44 19.48
C GLU A 136 -1.21 -4.98 19.06
N SER A 137 -0.90 -4.91 17.76
CA SER A 137 0.35 -5.39 17.19
C SER A 137 1.48 -4.35 17.24
N ASN A 138 1.22 -3.12 17.71
CA ASN A 138 2.13 -1.99 17.63
C ASN A 138 2.54 -1.61 16.19
N SER A 139 1.66 -1.86 15.22
CA SER A 139 1.85 -1.37 13.85
C SER A 139 1.52 0.11 13.77
N GLU A 140 2.36 0.88 13.10
CA GLU A 140 2.14 2.31 12.85
C GLU A 140 1.52 2.52 11.48
N ILE A 141 0.27 2.98 11.40
CA ILE A 141 -0.39 3.29 10.12
C ILE A 141 -0.27 4.78 9.82
N ILE A 142 0.39 5.11 8.71
CA ILE A 142 0.55 6.47 8.20
C ILE A 142 -0.18 6.57 6.87
N PRO A 143 -1.20 7.44 6.72
CA PRO A 143 -1.87 7.63 5.45
C PRO A 143 -0.96 8.35 4.46
N ILE A 144 -0.93 7.88 3.20
CA ILE A 144 -0.19 8.52 2.12
C ILE A 144 -1.06 8.92 0.92
N ASP A 145 -2.37 8.70 0.99
CA ASP A 145 -3.31 9.33 0.06
C ASP A 145 -3.48 10.82 0.39
N SER A 146 -3.76 11.65 -0.61
CA SER A 146 -3.66 13.10 -0.52
C SER A 146 -4.52 13.71 0.58
N GLU A 147 -5.77 13.29 0.69
CA GLU A 147 -6.75 13.87 1.61
C GLU A 147 -6.43 13.52 3.07
N HIS A 148 -6.20 12.24 3.35
CA HIS A 148 -5.89 11.80 4.72
C HIS A 148 -4.50 12.24 5.16
N ASN A 149 -3.51 12.22 4.26
CA ASN A 149 -2.16 12.67 4.59
C ASN A 149 -2.14 14.16 4.93
N ALA A 150 -2.88 15.01 4.19
CA ALA A 150 -2.98 16.44 4.51
C ALA A 150 -3.54 16.66 5.92
N ILE A 151 -4.60 15.93 6.31
CA ILE A 151 -5.16 16.00 7.66
C ILE A 151 -4.15 15.50 8.68
N PHE A 152 -3.52 14.34 8.41
CA PHE A 152 -2.51 13.75 9.29
C PHE A 152 -1.37 14.73 9.58
N GLN A 153 -0.82 15.38 8.56
CA GLN A 153 0.24 16.37 8.73
C GLN A 153 -0.22 17.58 9.55
N CYS A 154 -1.43 18.09 9.31
CA CYS A 154 -1.98 19.20 10.09
C CYS A 154 -2.22 18.85 11.56
N LEU A 155 -2.53 17.59 11.87
CA LEU A 155 -2.81 17.11 13.23
C LEU A 155 -1.57 16.60 13.95
N SER A 156 -0.45 16.42 13.28
CA SER A 156 0.81 15.91 13.87
C SER A 156 1.57 16.94 14.71
N GLY A 157 1.00 18.11 14.97
CA GLY A 157 1.58 19.15 15.83
C GLY A 157 1.42 18.85 17.33
N GLU A 158 2.15 19.61 18.18
CA GLU A 158 2.16 19.44 19.64
C GLU A 158 0.78 19.53 20.31
N LYS A 159 -0.18 20.20 19.69
CA LYS A 159 -1.52 20.43 20.25
C LYS A 159 -2.55 19.36 19.91
N GLY A 160 -2.28 18.53 18.90
CA GLY A 160 -3.14 17.42 18.54
C GLY A 160 -4.57 17.82 18.16
N ILE A 161 -5.50 16.86 18.23
CA ILE A 161 -6.90 17.03 17.81
C ILE A 161 -7.71 17.91 18.77
N ASP A 162 -7.32 18.07 20.00
CA ASP A 162 -8.08 18.80 21.02
C ASP A 162 -8.21 20.31 20.72
N ASP A 163 -7.27 20.86 19.97
CA ASP A 163 -7.30 22.27 19.54
C ASP A 163 -7.98 22.49 18.19
N VAL A 164 -8.48 21.43 17.55
CA VAL A 164 -9.11 21.52 16.23
C VAL A 164 -10.55 21.99 16.32
N LYS A 165 -10.82 23.23 15.90
CA LYS A 165 -12.18 23.78 15.87
C LYS A 165 -13.01 23.21 14.71
N ARG A 166 -12.39 22.96 13.57
CA ARG A 166 -13.06 22.50 12.35
C ARG A 166 -12.08 21.89 11.37
N ILE A 167 -12.49 20.80 10.73
CA ILE A 167 -11.81 20.21 9.57
C ILE A 167 -12.64 20.57 8.32
N THR A 168 -11.99 21.12 7.30
CA THR A 168 -12.61 21.38 5.98
C THR A 168 -11.90 20.54 4.94
N ILE A 169 -12.62 19.59 4.35
CA ILE A 169 -12.09 18.71 3.30
C ILE A 169 -12.58 19.25 1.95
N THR A 170 -11.64 19.48 1.04
CA THR A 170 -11.93 19.86 -0.35
C THR A 170 -11.86 18.63 -1.24
N ALA A 171 -12.66 18.62 -2.31
CA ALA A 171 -12.64 17.54 -3.29
C ALA A 171 -12.53 18.12 -4.70
N SER A 172 -11.70 17.50 -5.54
CA SER A 172 -11.51 17.89 -6.95
C SER A 172 -12.51 17.24 -7.91
N GLY A 173 -13.34 16.31 -7.42
CA GLY A 173 -14.31 15.56 -8.21
C GLY A 173 -15.41 14.93 -7.36
N GLY A 174 -16.13 14.00 -7.96
CA GLY A 174 -17.18 13.25 -7.30
C GLY A 174 -18.56 13.43 -7.95
N PRO A 175 -19.61 12.71 -7.48
CA PRO A 175 -20.93 12.69 -8.11
C PRO A 175 -21.68 14.01 -8.06
N PHE A 176 -21.22 14.95 -7.24
CA PHE A 176 -21.86 16.25 -7.03
C PHE A 176 -21.15 17.44 -7.73
N ILE A 177 -20.03 17.21 -8.43
CA ILE A 177 -19.19 18.28 -9.01
C ILE A 177 -19.97 19.25 -9.94
N ASN A 178 -21.00 18.77 -10.63
CA ASN A 178 -21.85 19.57 -11.53
C ASN A 178 -23.25 19.81 -10.96
N LYS A 179 -23.50 19.51 -9.67
CA LYS A 179 -24.80 19.73 -9.04
C LYS A 179 -24.87 21.09 -8.38
N LYS A 180 -26.00 21.78 -8.55
CA LYS A 180 -26.28 23.00 -7.79
C LYS A 180 -26.71 22.65 -6.38
N LEU A 181 -26.46 23.54 -5.41
CA LEU A 181 -26.81 23.31 -4.00
C LEU A 181 -28.32 23.02 -3.82
N ILE A 182 -29.18 23.57 -4.66
CA ILE A 182 -30.62 23.32 -4.63
C ILE A 182 -30.97 21.87 -4.98
N ASP A 183 -30.16 21.23 -5.83
CA ASP A 183 -30.38 19.86 -6.29
C ASP A 183 -29.93 18.81 -5.23
N LEU A 184 -29.28 19.24 -4.16
CA LEU A 184 -28.76 18.38 -3.07
C LEU A 184 -29.72 18.31 -1.86
N LYS A 185 -30.89 18.92 -1.95
CA LYS A 185 -31.86 19.00 -0.84
C LYS A 185 -32.91 17.88 -0.85
N ASN A 186 -32.85 16.93 -1.79
CA ASN A 186 -33.79 15.82 -1.93
C ASN A 186 -33.06 14.49 -1.78
#